data_c1ad4d59940bdb182901c44dbeaafd9b
#
_entry.id   c1ad4d59940bdb182901c44dbeaafd9b
#
_cell.length_a   1.000
_cell.length_b   1.000
_cell.length_c   1.000
_cell.angle_alpha   90.00
_cell.angle_beta   90.00
_cell.angle_gamma   90.00
#
_symmetry.space_group_name_H-M   'P 1'
#
loop_
_entity.id
_entity.type
_entity.pdbx_description
1 polymer ?
#
loop_
_entity_poly.entity_id
_entity_poly.type
_entity_poly.pdbx_seq_one_letter_code
_entity_poly.pdbx_strand_id
1 'polypeptide(L)'
;RDNDKYLADNPLFKSYRDATDRKERFAVWRDTYKLDFTTKGIFEDNIQPYYIGKDKYTIADLHSISASDQQKKYHEFATILRQHNVSGRENAFDKLVNLFLCKLVDETENPNELKFYWKGVAYDTHFELLDRLQQLYQAGMGKFLGEDITYINQNDVNNALRFIRQNPDATQRAVWNLFVQQKFFTNNDFSLIDVHNEKLFYQNADVLLKILQMWQDIRLTGHNNHNQFLGDMFEGFLDQGVKQSEGQYFTPMPICRFILMSLPLESLIKGSPTPPKAIDYACGAGHFLNELAVQIKPLVELHKPGNLTDYHKAIYGIEKEYRLSKVAKVSAFMYG
;
A
#
# COMPACT_ATOMS: atom_id res chain seq x y z
N ARG A 1 8.26 1.42 -18.10
CA ARG A 1 9.38 0.43 -18.26
C ARG A 1 9.48 -0.10 -19.68
N ASP A 2 8.38 -0.42 -20.36
CA ASP A 2 8.40 -0.86 -21.77
C ASP A 2 8.67 0.32 -22.71
N ASN A 3 8.29 1.53 -22.34
CA ASN A 3 8.66 2.74 -23.07
C ASN A 3 10.17 2.96 -23.18
N ASP A 4 10.94 2.65 -22.14
CA ASP A 4 12.40 2.86 -22.17
C ASP A 4 13.07 1.89 -23.13
N LYS A 5 12.59 0.66 -23.23
CA LYS A 5 13.08 -0.34 -24.17
C LYS A 5 12.69 0.02 -25.61
N TYR A 6 11.42 0.40 -25.82
CA TYR A 6 10.93 0.86 -27.10
C TYR A 6 11.67 2.13 -27.58
N LEU A 7 11.84 3.12 -26.71
CA LEU A 7 12.58 4.33 -27.01
C LEU A 7 14.06 4.05 -27.30
N ALA A 8 14.67 3.09 -26.60
CA ALA A 8 16.07 2.71 -26.84
C ALA A 8 16.29 2.12 -28.24
N ASP A 9 15.30 1.39 -28.76
CA ASP A 9 15.37 0.72 -30.06
C ASP A 9 14.84 1.59 -31.22
N ASN A 10 14.16 2.70 -30.92
CA ASN A 10 13.62 3.60 -31.94
C ASN A 10 14.74 4.40 -32.62
N PRO A 11 14.87 4.35 -33.97
CA PRO A 11 15.93 5.03 -34.68
C PRO A 11 15.96 6.56 -34.48
N LEU A 12 14.79 7.19 -34.36
CA LEU A 12 14.68 8.64 -34.15
C LEU A 12 15.11 9.03 -32.72
N PHE A 13 14.75 8.23 -31.72
CA PHE A 13 15.20 8.47 -30.36
C PHE A 13 16.71 8.23 -30.22
N LYS A 14 17.23 7.21 -30.91
CA LYS A 14 18.67 6.95 -30.98
C LYS A 14 19.40 8.15 -31.62
N SER A 15 18.90 8.65 -32.74
CA SER A 15 19.45 9.83 -33.40
C SER A 15 19.42 11.08 -32.53
N TYR A 16 18.34 11.27 -31.74
CA TYR A 16 18.24 12.38 -30.80
C TYR A 16 19.22 12.23 -29.62
N ARG A 17 19.40 11.03 -29.12
CA ARG A 17 20.34 10.73 -28.02
C ARG A 17 21.78 10.88 -28.49
N ASP A 18 22.09 10.42 -29.67
CA ASP A 18 23.46 10.42 -30.23
C ASP A 18 23.86 11.80 -30.77
N ALA A 19 22.93 12.74 -30.89
CA ALA A 19 23.19 14.12 -31.29
C ALA A 19 24.10 14.86 -30.30
N THR A 20 25.17 15.43 -30.78
CA THR A 20 26.23 16.00 -29.95
C THR A 20 25.95 17.41 -29.49
N ASP A 21 25.21 18.19 -30.31
CA ASP A 21 24.90 19.57 -30.02
C ASP A 21 23.40 19.90 -30.04
N ARG A 22 23.08 21.13 -29.65
CA ARG A 22 21.71 21.61 -29.53
C ARG A 22 21.03 21.79 -30.90
N LYS A 23 21.79 22.07 -31.96
CA LYS A 23 21.26 22.25 -33.34
C LYS A 23 20.89 20.89 -33.92
N GLU A 24 21.74 19.90 -33.73
CA GLU A 24 21.47 18.52 -34.15
C GLU A 24 20.24 17.95 -33.45
N ARG A 25 20.13 18.13 -32.15
CA ARG A 25 18.94 17.72 -31.39
C ARG A 25 17.67 18.40 -31.88
N PHE A 26 17.75 19.70 -32.16
CA PHE A 26 16.62 20.45 -32.73
C PHE A 26 16.25 19.96 -34.12
N ALA A 27 17.25 19.63 -34.97
CA ALA A 27 16.99 19.10 -36.31
C ALA A 27 16.26 17.75 -36.26
N VAL A 28 16.73 16.80 -35.39
CA VAL A 28 16.06 15.53 -35.21
C VAL A 28 14.64 15.73 -34.66
N TRP A 29 14.46 16.60 -33.66
CA TRP A 29 13.13 16.93 -33.12
C TRP A 29 12.21 17.53 -34.19
N ARG A 30 12.69 18.48 -34.97
CA ARG A 30 11.95 19.12 -36.07
C ARG A 30 11.53 18.11 -37.15
N ASP A 31 12.40 17.18 -37.47
CA ASP A 31 12.12 16.15 -38.47
C ASP A 31 11.12 15.11 -37.93
N THR A 32 11.18 14.81 -36.65
CA THR A 32 10.16 14.01 -35.94
C THR A 32 8.82 14.73 -35.93
N TYR A 33 8.79 16.04 -35.70
CA TYR A 33 7.56 16.84 -35.66
C TYR A 33 6.88 16.97 -37.03
N LYS A 34 7.63 16.81 -38.14
CA LYS A 34 7.09 16.80 -39.51
C LYS A 34 6.46 15.46 -39.89
N LEU A 35 6.60 14.43 -39.10
CA LEU A 35 5.95 13.15 -39.35
C LEU A 35 4.43 13.32 -39.24
N ASP A 36 3.72 12.62 -40.12
CA ASP A 36 2.26 12.53 -40.02
C ASP A 36 1.88 11.75 -38.76
N PHE A 37 1.39 12.47 -37.79
CA PHE A 37 0.98 11.88 -36.50
C PHE A 37 -0.20 10.91 -36.59
N THR A 38 -0.92 10.89 -37.71
CA THR A 38 -2.02 9.96 -37.94
C THR A 38 -1.55 8.63 -38.52
N THR A 39 -0.40 8.62 -39.20
CA THR A 39 0.13 7.44 -39.91
C THR A 39 1.54 7.06 -39.49
N LYS A 40 2.28 7.97 -38.83
CA LYS A 40 3.65 7.76 -38.40
C LYS A 40 3.89 8.34 -37.00
N GLY A 41 4.93 7.87 -36.34
CA GLY A 41 5.25 8.28 -34.97
C GLY A 41 4.41 7.52 -33.92
N ILE A 42 3.79 8.22 -32.99
CA ILE A 42 2.99 7.62 -31.93
C ILE A 42 1.68 6.95 -32.42
N PHE A 43 1.28 7.19 -33.67
CA PHE A 43 0.09 6.62 -34.30
C PHE A 43 0.40 5.58 -35.38
N GLU A 44 1.63 5.08 -35.44
CA GLU A 44 1.97 3.96 -36.32
C GLU A 44 1.25 2.68 -35.84
N ASP A 45 0.80 1.83 -36.77
CA ASP A 45 0.03 0.62 -36.47
C ASP A 45 0.75 -0.37 -35.54
N ASN A 46 2.09 -0.35 -35.56
CA ASN A 46 2.93 -1.17 -34.70
C ASN A 46 3.31 -0.50 -33.38
N ILE A 47 3.01 0.78 -33.23
CA ILE A 47 3.06 1.48 -31.96
C ILE A 47 1.68 1.37 -31.34
N GLN A 48 1.53 0.49 -30.39
CA GLN A 48 0.30 0.48 -29.63
C GLN A 48 0.15 1.84 -28.92
N PRO A 49 -0.87 2.62 -29.28
CA PRO A 49 -1.09 3.90 -28.64
C PRO A 49 -1.32 3.64 -27.16
N TYR A 50 -0.39 4.12 -26.37
CA TYR A 50 -0.47 3.97 -24.92
C TYR A 50 -0.75 2.54 -24.48
N TYR A 51 0.28 1.80 -24.22
CA TYR A 51 0.21 0.58 -23.38
C TYR A 51 -0.30 0.90 -21.97
N ILE A 52 -0.80 2.09 -21.77
CA ILE A 52 -1.45 2.54 -20.57
C ILE A 52 -2.86 1.94 -20.61
N GLY A 53 -3.02 0.83 -19.91
CA GLY A 53 -4.32 0.25 -19.63
C GLY A 53 -4.72 -0.98 -20.44
N LYS A 54 -3.85 -1.58 -21.25
CA LYS A 54 -4.11 -2.91 -21.80
C LYS A 54 -3.53 -4.03 -20.95
N ASP A 55 -2.40 -3.81 -20.35
CA ASP A 55 -1.87 -4.76 -19.40
C ASP A 55 -2.38 -4.40 -18.01
N LYS A 56 -3.35 -5.16 -17.54
CA LYS A 56 -3.81 -5.08 -16.17
C LYS A 56 -2.58 -5.24 -15.28
N TYR A 57 -2.38 -4.30 -14.38
CA TYR A 57 -1.33 -4.43 -13.39
C TYR A 57 -1.69 -5.60 -12.48
N THR A 58 -0.85 -6.61 -12.44
CA THR A 58 -1.12 -7.89 -11.79
C THR A 58 -0.13 -8.16 -10.67
N ILE A 59 -0.41 -9.15 -9.84
CA ILE A 59 0.51 -9.56 -8.78
C ILE A 59 1.86 -10.05 -9.31
N ALA A 60 1.91 -10.52 -10.57
CA ALA A 60 3.15 -10.95 -11.22
C ALA A 60 4.09 -9.78 -11.57
N ASP A 61 3.57 -8.56 -11.66
CA ASP A 61 4.35 -7.35 -11.92
C ASP A 61 5.02 -6.81 -10.66
N LEU A 62 4.60 -7.31 -9.48
CA LEU A 62 5.17 -6.93 -8.21
C LEU A 62 6.44 -7.70 -7.91
N HIS A 63 7.37 -7.05 -7.23
CA HIS A 63 8.62 -7.66 -6.79
C HIS A 63 8.80 -7.65 -5.28
N SER A 64 9.54 -8.65 -4.78
CA SER A 64 9.84 -8.76 -3.36
C SER A 64 10.82 -7.68 -2.93
N ILE A 65 10.64 -7.17 -1.71
CA ILE A 65 11.58 -6.22 -1.11
C ILE A 65 12.71 -6.97 -0.38
N SER A 66 13.96 -6.56 -0.59
CA SER A 66 15.08 -7.06 0.18
C SER A 66 15.23 -6.33 1.52
N ALA A 67 15.94 -6.94 2.49
CA ALA A 67 16.19 -6.29 3.79
C ALA A 67 16.95 -4.94 3.64
N SER A 68 17.87 -4.85 2.67
CA SER A 68 18.58 -3.59 2.37
C SER A 68 17.67 -2.52 1.78
N ASP A 69 16.66 -2.92 1.01
CA ASP A 69 15.73 -1.99 0.39
C ASP A 69 14.68 -1.50 1.38
N GLN A 70 14.36 -2.28 2.40
CA GLN A 70 13.47 -1.86 3.49
C GLN A 70 14.01 -0.62 4.21
N GLN A 71 15.30 -0.62 4.55
CA GLN A 71 15.91 0.53 5.20
C GLN A 71 15.94 1.77 4.28
N LYS A 72 16.16 1.57 2.98
CA LYS A 72 16.05 2.65 1.99
C LYS A 72 14.64 3.21 1.93
N LYS A 73 13.61 2.33 1.92
CA LYS A 73 12.20 2.74 1.91
C LYS A 73 11.81 3.51 3.16
N TYR A 74 12.33 3.12 4.32
CA TYR A 74 12.16 3.90 5.55
C TYR A 74 12.72 5.33 5.40
N HIS A 75 13.93 5.48 4.90
CA HIS A 75 14.56 6.78 4.69
C HIS A 75 13.84 7.61 3.61
N GLU A 76 13.37 6.97 2.54
CA GLU A 76 12.59 7.59 1.48
C GLU A 76 11.27 8.15 2.04
N PHE A 77 10.53 7.35 2.80
CA PHE A 77 9.31 7.78 3.48
C PHE A 77 9.56 8.96 4.42
N ALA A 78 10.54 8.87 5.31
CA ALA A 78 10.91 9.95 6.21
C ALA A 78 11.34 11.24 5.46
N THR A 79 11.93 11.09 4.27
CA THR A 79 12.32 12.21 3.41
C THR A 79 11.10 12.86 2.77
N ILE A 80 10.15 12.08 2.25
CA ILE A 80 8.88 12.60 1.73
C ILE A 80 8.15 13.42 2.79
N LEU A 81 8.03 12.89 4.01
CA LEU A 81 7.37 13.61 5.11
C LEU A 81 8.05 14.96 5.41
N ARG A 82 9.38 14.98 5.46
CA ARG A 82 10.15 16.23 5.70
C ARG A 82 10.00 17.24 4.57
N GLN A 83 10.05 16.79 3.31
CA GLN A 83 9.91 17.67 2.12
C GLN A 83 8.54 18.36 2.07
N HIS A 84 7.53 17.71 2.60
CA HIS A 84 6.16 18.22 2.62
C HIS A 84 5.72 18.80 3.97
N ASN A 85 6.67 19.00 4.89
CA ASN A 85 6.42 19.54 6.24
C ASN A 85 5.31 18.76 7.00
N VAL A 86 5.22 17.46 6.79
CA VAL A 86 4.30 16.61 7.55
C VAL A 86 4.83 16.50 8.98
N SER A 87 4.10 17.12 9.90
CA SER A 87 4.40 17.12 11.31
C SER A 87 3.84 15.92 12.01
N GLY A 88 4.03 15.19 12.78
CA GLY A 88 3.31 14.02 13.36
C GLY A 88 3.64 12.73 12.65
N ARG A 89 4.87 12.28 12.89
CA ARG A 89 5.40 11.04 12.31
C ARG A 89 4.53 9.82 12.63
N GLU A 90 3.99 9.75 13.83
CA GLU A 90 3.10 8.67 14.25
C GLU A 90 1.81 8.66 13.43
N ASN A 91 1.19 9.83 13.26
CA ASN A 91 0.01 9.95 12.41
C ASN A 91 0.31 9.55 10.96
N ALA A 92 1.46 9.97 10.42
CA ALA A 92 1.88 9.58 9.08
C ALA A 92 2.11 8.06 8.97
N PHE A 93 2.61 7.43 10.02
CA PHE A 93 2.77 5.98 10.07
C PHE A 93 1.40 5.28 10.10
N ASP A 94 0.42 5.78 10.84
CA ASP A 94 -0.95 5.23 10.82
C ASP A 94 -1.54 5.24 9.41
N LYS A 95 -1.30 6.32 8.65
CA LYS A 95 -1.75 6.39 7.25
C LYS A 95 -0.99 5.41 6.35
N LEU A 96 0.28 5.16 6.63
CA LEU A 96 1.05 4.13 5.94
C LEU A 96 0.50 2.73 6.23
N VAL A 97 0.12 2.44 7.48
CA VAL A 97 -0.54 1.17 7.85
C VAL A 97 -1.87 1.01 7.12
N ASN A 98 -2.65 2.10 6.98
CA ASN A 98 -3.88 2.09 6.18
C ASN A 98 -3.60 1.75 4.71
N LEU A 99 -2.54 2.33 4.12
CA LEU A 99 -2.12 2.01 2.75
C LEU A 99 -1.66 0.56 2.60
N PHE A 100 -0.94 0.02 3.58
CA PHE A 100 -0.55 -1.39 3.56
C PHE A 100 -1.76 -2.32 3.67
N LEU A 101 -2.76 -1.96 4.47
CA LEU A 101 -4.01 -2.71 4.52
C LEU A 101 -4.72 -2.70 3.16
N CYS A 102 -4.81 -1.53 2.50
CA CYS A 102 -5.34 -1.43 1.13
C CYS A 102 -4.60 -2.35 0.17
N LYS A 103 -3.27 -2.33 0.23
CA LYS A 103 -2.43 -3.12 -0.66
C LYS A 103 -2.55 -4.61 -0.42
N LEU A 104 -2.63 -5.06 0.83
CA LEU A 104 -2.86 -6.46 1.18
C LEU A 104 -4.19 -6.98 0.65
N VAL A 105 -5.26 -6.18 0.80
CA VAL A 105 -6.57 -6.51 0.21
C VAL A 105 -6.45 -6.64 -1.29
N ASP A 106 -5.82 -5.69 -1.93
CA ASP A 106 -5.69 -5.66 -3.39
C ASP A 106 -4.90 -6.85 -3.93
N GLU A 107 -3.76 -7.18 -3.32
CA GLU A 107 -2.97 -8.36 -3.69
C GLU A 107 -3.72 -9.68 -3.47
N THR A 108 -4.63 -9.73 -2.48
CA THR A 108 -5.37 -10.93 -2.10
C THR A 108 -6.63 -11.12 -2.95
N GLU A 109 -7.37 -10.03 -3.19
CA GLU A 109 -8.68 -10.08 -3.83
C GLU A 109 -8.65 -9.75 -5.32
N ASN A 110 -7.67 -8.96 -5.76
CA ASN A 110 -7.55 -8.51 -7.14
C ASN A 110 -6.21 -8.92 -7.80
N PRO A 111 -5.68 -10.14 -7.61
CA PRO A 111 -4.34 -10.51 -8.06
C PRO A 111 -4.14 -10.38 -9.57
N ASN A 112 -5.20 -10.43 -10.36
CA ASN A 112 -5.19 -10.33 -11.81
C ASN A 112 -5.51 -8.93 -12.34
N GLU A 113 -5.86 -7.98 -11.45
CA GLU A 113 -6.19 -6.60 -11.80
C GLU A 113 -6.06 -5.71 -10.57
N LEU A 114 -4.81 -5.39 -10.21
CA LEU A 114 -4.51 -4.56 -9.06
C LEU A 114 -5.11 -3.15 -9.20
N LYS A 115 -5.52 -2.58 -8.10
CA LYS A 115 -6.11 -1.23 -7.98
C LYS A 115 -5.22 -0.26 -7.23
N PHE A 116 -4.26 -0.77 -6.45
CA PHE A 116 -3.33 0.01 -5.64
C PHE A 116 -2.15 0.49 -6.47
N TYR A 117 -2.40 1.33 -7.46
CA TYR A 117 -1.38 2.00 -8.25
C TYR A 117 -1.92 3.29 -8.87
N TRP A 118 -1.01 4.17 -9.27
CA TRP A 118 -1.34 5.38 -10.00
C TRP A 118 -1.36 5.11 -11.51
N LYS A 119 -2.50 5.37 -12.14
CA LYS A 119 -2.68 5.14 -13.59
C LYS A 119 -2.08 6.22 -14.46
N GLY A 120 -1.58 7.32 -13.86
CA GLY A 120 -1.06 8.48 -14.55
C GLY A 120 -2.11 9.58 -14.75
N VAL A 121 -1.63 10.83 -14.90
CA VAL A 121 -2.49 12.04 -14.96
C VAL A 121 -3.50 12.05 -16.11
N ALA A 122 -3.29 11.25 -17.16
CA ALA A 122 -4.22 11.16 -18.27
C ALA A 122 -5.41 10.22 -17.98
N TYR A 123 -5.32 9.36 -16.97
CA TYR A 123 -6.28 8.28 -16.71
C TYR A 123 -6.73 8.20 -15.26
N ASP A 124 -6.21 9.07 -14.42
CA ASP A 124 -6.49 9.05 -13.00
C ASP A 124 -6.49 10.45 -12.42
N THR A 125 -7.44 10.72 -11.57
CA THR A 125 -7.49 11.92 -10.76
C THR A 125 -7.19 11.58 -9.31
N HIS A 126 -6.77 12.56 -8.53
CA HIS A 126 -6.57 12.36 -7.09
C HIS A 126 -7.85 11.89 -6.36
N PHE A 127 -9.01 12.32 -6.84
CA PHE A 127 -10.30 11.87 -6.31
C PHE A 127 -10.57 10.39 -6.61
N GLU A 128 -10.31 9.94 -7.84
CA GLU A 128 -10.48 8.53 -8.23
C GLU A 128 -9.50 7.63 -7.50
N LEU A 129 -8.24 8.06 -7.35
CA LEU A 129 -7.26 7.34 -6.55
C LEU A 129 -7.73 7.19 -5.10
N LEU A 130 -8.17 8.30 -4.47
CA LEU A 130 -8.61 8.25 -3.07
C LEU A 130 -9.88 7.41 -2.91
N ASP A 131 -10.81 7.46 -3.87
CA ASP A 131 -12.01 6.62 -3.87
C ASP A 131 -11.66 5.12 -3.91
N ARG A 132 -10.70 4.73 -4.75
CA ARG A 132 -10.20 3.34 -4.79
C ARG A 132 -9.54 2.93 -3.47
N LEU A 133 -8.71 3.81 -2.88
CA LEU A 133 -8.10 3.55 -1.59
C LEU A 133 -9.13 3.40 -0.47
N GLN A 134 -10.17 4.22 -0.45
CA GLN A 134 -11.27 4.11 0.50
C GLN A 134 -12.01 2.78 0.36
N GLN A 135 -12.29 2.33 -0.87
CA GLN A 135 -12.93 1.03 -1.13
C GLN A 135 -12.06 -0.14 -0.66
N LEU A 136 -10.76 -0.11 -0.96
CA LEU A 136 -9.81 -1.14 -0.50
C LEU A 136 -9.68 -1.14 1.03
N TYR A 137 -9.64 0.05 1.63
CA TYR A 137 -9.54 0.18 3.08
C TYR A 137 -10.80 -0.34 3.78
N GLN A 138 -11.99 0.00 3.28
CA GLN A 138 -13.25 -0.52 3.79
C GLN A 138 -13.28 -2.06 3.75
N ALA A 139 -12.90 -2.64 2.61
CA ALA A 139 -12.83 -4.10 2.48
C ALA A 139 -11.81 -4.70 3.46
N GLY A 140 -10.66 -4.05 3.66
CA GLY A 140 -9.63 -4.50 4.59
C GLY A 140 -10.05 -4.41 6.05
N MET A 141 -10.71 -3.33 6.42
CA MET A 141 -11.23 -3.17 7.78
C MET A 141 -12.24 -4.27 8.12
N GLY A 142 -13.20 -4.52 7.23
CA GLY A 142 -14.19 -5.59 7.43
C GLY A 142 -13.54 -6.98 7.46
N LYS A 143 -12.71 -7.30 6.46
CA LYS A 143 -12.16 -8.65 6.28
C LYS A 143 -11.09 -9.02 7.31
N PHE A 144 -10.13 -8.13 7.55
CA PHE A 144 -8.95 -8.44 8.36
C PHE A 144 -9.07 -7.95 9.80
N LEU A 145 -9.77 -6.84 10.04
CA LEU A 145 -9.93 -6.29 11.38
C LEU A 145 -11.28 -6.63 12.01
N GLY A 146 -12.28 -7.02 11.22
CA GLY A 146 -13.65 -7.27 11.70
C GLY A 146 -14.37 -5.97 12.07
N GLU A 147 -14.01 -4.84 11.46
CA GLU A 147 -14.55 -3.52 11.74
C GLU A 147 -15.26 -2.95 10.49
N ASP A 148 -16.52 -2.61 10.65
CA ASP A 148 -17.30 -2.02 9.56
C ASP A 148 -17.10 -0.51 9.53
N ILE A 149 -16.58 -0.01 8.40
CA ILE A 149 -16.49 1.41 8.11
C ILE A 149 -17.33 1.75 6.88
N THR A 150 -17.88 2.94 6.84
CA THR A 150 -18.76 3.38 5.75
C THR A 150 -18.21 4.62 5.09
N TYR A 151 -18.10 4.58 3.78
CA TYR A 151 -17.80 5.73 2.94
C TYR A 151 -18.98 6.06 2.04
N ILE A 152 -19.17 7.34 1.78
CA ILE A 152 -20.10 7.80 0.76
C ILE A 152 -19.54 7.38 -0.60
N ASN A 153 -20.26 6.52 -1.33
CA ASN A 153 -19.87 6.11 -2.67
C ASN A 153 -20.57 6.95 -3.75
N GLN A 154 -20.10 6.85 -4.99
CA GLN A 154 -20.64 7.61 -6.10
C GLN A 154 -22.15 7.31 -6.36
N ASN A 155 -22.59 6.09 -6.08
CA ASN A 155 -23.99 5.71 -6.23
C ASN A 155 -24.89 6.41 -5.20
N ASP A 156 -24.40 6.58 -3.96
CA ASP A 156 -25.11 7.30 -2.91
C ASP A 156 -25.32 8.76 -3.33
N VAL A 157 -24.26 9.39 -3.86
CA VAL A 157 -24.32 10.75 -4.41
C VAL A 157 -25.31 10.83 -5.56
N ASN A 158 -25.24 9.93 -6.53
CA ASN A 158 -26.13 9.90 -7.68
C ASN A 158 -27.59 9.67 -7.26
N ASN A 159 -27.83 8.80 -6.27
CA ASN A 159 -29.17 8.56 -5.74
C ASN A 159 -29.72 9.79 -5.02
N ALA A 160 -28.92 10.43 -4.17
CA ALA A 160 -29.32 11.67 -3.52
C ALA A 160 -29.66 12.78 -4.54
N LEU A 161 -28.85 12.92 -5.59
CA LEU A 161 -29.10 13.91 -6.65
C LEU A 161 -30.35 13.60 -7.50
N ARG A 162 -30.81 12.35 -7.59
CA ARG A 162 -32.06 12.00 -8.28
C ARG A 162 -33.30 12.64 -7.63
N PHE A 163 -33.29 12.79 -6.31
CA PHE A 163 -34.38 13.42 -5.59
C PHE A 163 -34.41 14.95 -5.77
N ILE A 164 -33.30 15.55 -6.24
CA ILE A 164 -33.16 17.00 -6.40
C ILE A 164 -33.42 17.42 -7.85
N ARG A 165 -33.92 16.54 -8.70
CA ARG A 165 -34.19 16.80 -10.14
C ARG A 165 -35.11 18.00 -10.43
N GLN A 166 -35.87 18.46 -9.45
CA GLN A 166 -36.80 19.61 -9.59
C GLN A 166 -36.16 20.92 -9.11
N ASN A 167 -34.94 20.93 -8.63
CA ASN A 167 -34.29 22.12 -8.08
C ASN A 167 -33.29 22.76 -9.05
N PRO A 168 -33.11 24.09 -8.95
CA PRO A 168 -32.16 24.82 -9.80
C PRO A 168 -30.72 24.32 -9.68
N ASP A 169 -29.91 24.49 -10.73
CA ASP A 169 -28.50 24.11 -10.81
C ASP A 169 -27.64 24.55 -9.62
N ALA A 170 -27.99 25.65 -8.97
CA ALA A 170 -27.31 26.15 -7.79
C ALA A 170 -27.42 25.18 -6.59
N THR A 171 -28.61 24.59 -6.38
CA THR A 171 -28.84 23.63 -5.29
C THR A 171 -28.15 22.34 -5.55
N GLN A 172 -28.10 21.86 -6.79
CA GLN A 172 -27.35 20.66 -7.16
C GLN A 172 -25.86 20.85 -6.92
N ARG A 173 -25.30 22.01 -7.27
CA ARG A 173 -23.89 22.33 -6.99
C ARG A 173 -23.59 22.42 -5.49
N ALA A 174 -24.46 22.99 -4.69
CA ALA A 174 -24.28 23.08 -3.25
C ALA A 174 -24.28 21.68 -2.60
N VAL A 175 -25.20 20.80 -3.02
CA VAL A 175 -25.28 19.42 -2.55
C VAL A 175 -24.03 18.63 -2.99
N TRP A 176 -23.61 18.78 -4.24
CA TRP A 176 -22.39 18.14 -4.73
C TRP A 176 -21.16 18.58 -3.93
N ASN A 177 -20.99 19.87 -3.70
CA ASN A 177 -19.88 20.39 -2.89
C ASN A 177 -19.89 19.83 -1.46
N LEU A 178 -21.08 19.68 -0.86
CA LEU A 178 -21.21 19.07 0.46
C LEU A 178 -20.74 17.61 0.45
N PHE A 179 -21.09 16.81 -0.56
CA PHE A 179 -20.63 15.43 -0.69
C PHE A 179 -19.13 15.36 -0.90
N VAL A 180 -18.56 16.20 -1.76
CA VAL A 180 -17.10 16.27 -1.97
C VAL A 180 -16.40 16.62 -0.67
N GLN A 181 -16.91 17.58 0.08
CA GLN A 181 -16.37 17.96 1.37
C GLN A 181 -16.40 16.79 2.34
N GLN A 182 -17.55 16.15 2.51
CA GLN A 182 -17.71 15.03 3.45
C GLN A 182 -16.89 13.80 3.05
N LYS A 183 -16.80 13.48 1.77
CA LYS A 183 -16.08 12.30 1.29
C LYS A 183 -14.55 12.47 1.32
N PHE A 184 -14.05 13.63 0.93
CA PHE A 184 -12.64 13.82 0.64
C PHE A 184 -11.94 14.79 1.58
N PHE A 185 -12.60 15.82 2.08
CA PHE A 185 -11.94 16.85 2.89
C PHE A 185 -12.04 16.59 4.39
N THR A 186 -13.06 15.87 4.85
CA THR A 186 -13.21 15.54 6.27
C THR A 186 -12.72 14.12 6.61
N ASN A 187 -12.40 13.32 5.61
CA ASN A 187 -11.89 11.97 5.83
C ASN A 187 -10.41 11.99 6.21
N ASN A 188 -10.10 11.47 7.39
CA ASN A 188 -8.76 11.45 7.94
C ASN A 188 -7.96 10.17 7.69
N ASP A 189 -8.55 9.13 7.08
CA ASP A 189 -7.88 7.82 6.93
C ASP A 189 -6.62 7.88 6.08
N PHE A 190 -6.56 8.82 5.13
CA PHE A 190 -5.41 9.04 4.25
C PHE A 190 -4.86 10.47 4.33
N SER A 191 -5.20 11.22 5.36
CA SER A 191 -4.76 12.61 5.54
C SER A 191 -3.45 12.67 6.30
N LEU A 192 -2.36 12.91 5.59
CA LEU A 192 -1.02 13.10 6.12
C LEU A 192 -0.82 14.51 6.69
N ILE A 193 -1.59 15.46 6.17
CA ILE A 193 -1.71 16.84 6.68
C ILE A 193 -3.17 17.12 7.03
N ASP A 194 -3.42 18.17 7.78
CA ASP A 194 -4.79 18.59 8.11
C ASP A 194 -5.49 19.14 6.86
N VAL A 195 -6.53 18.43 6.40
CA VAL A 195 -7.27 18.75 5.17
C VAL A 195 -8.65 19.30 5.53
N HIS A 196 -8.87 20.57 5.22
CA HIS A 196 -10.15 21.24 5.43
C HIS A 196 -10.62 22.10 4.24
N ASN A 197 -9.88 22.08 3.14
CA ASN A 197 -10.24 22.73 1.89
C ASN A 197 -9.58 22.07 0.68
N GLU A 198 -10.00 22.46 -0.52
CA GLU A 198 -9.53 21.90 -1.77
C GLU A 198 -8.00 22.06 -1.98
N LYS A 199 -7.43 23.20 -1.62
CA LYS A 199 -5.99 23.44 -1.74
C LYS A 199 -5.19 22.44 -0.89
N LEU A 200 -5.58 22.25 0.36
CA LEU A 200 -4.93 21.30 1.26
C LEU A 200 -5.20 19.85 0.85
N PHE A 201 -6.37 19.58 0.27
CA PHE A 201 -6.64 18.28 -0.35
C PHE A 201 -5.61 17.93 -1.43
N TYR A 202 -5.35 18.82 -2.38
CA TYR A 202 -4.34 18.57 -3.42
C TYR A 202 -2.93 18.47 -2.85
N GLN A 203 -2.58 19.29 -1.87
CA GLN A 203 -1.29 19.16 -1.18
C GLN A 203 -1.15 17.79 -0.49
N ASN A 204 -2.18 17.33 0.20
CA ASN A 204 -2.20 15.99 0.80
C ASN A 204 -2.12 14.89 -0.27
N ALA A 205 -2.87 15.04 -1.36
CA ALA A 205 -2.92 14.07 -2.44
C ALA A 205 -1.55 13.90 -3.12
N ASP A 206 -0.77 14.97 -3.27
CA ASP A 206 0.60 14.90 -3.80
C ASP A 206 1.53 14.09 -2.89
N VAL A 207 1.41 14.27 -1.57
CA VAL A 207 2.20 13.49 -0.60
C VAL A 207 1.77 12.03 -0.62
N LEU A 208 0.47 11.79 -0.58
CA LEU A 208 -0.13 10.45 -0.62
C LEU A 208 0.29 9.70 -1.89
N LEU A 209 0.25 10.39 -3.04
CA LEU A 209 0.66 9.83 -4.33
C LEU A 209 2.13 9.40 -4.32
N LYS A 210 3.03 10.21 -3.80
CA LYS A 210 4.45 9.84 -3.68
C LYS A 210 4.67 8.61 -2.81
N ILE A 211 3.95 8.53 -1.69
CA ILE A 211 4.02 7.37 -0.81
C ILE A 211 3.43 6.13 -1.51
N LEU A 212 2.30 6.27 -2.19
CA LEU A 212 1.71 5.16 -2.95
C LEU A 212 2.67 4.65 -4.04
N GLN A 213 3.26 5.55 -4.84
CA GLN A 213 4.22 5.20 -5.89
C GLN A 213 5.47 4.51 -5.35
N MET A 214 5.90 4.85 -4.14
CA MET A 214 7.00 4.20 -3.46
C MET A 214 6.71 2.71 -3.17
N TRP A 215 5.42 2.34 -2.95
CA TRP A 215 5.00 1.00 -2.55
C TRP A 215 4.28 0.21 -3.63
N GLN A 216 3.77 0.86 -4.68
CA GLN A 216 2.90 0.22 -5.67
C GLN A 216 3.53 -1.01 -6.35
N ASP A 217 4.84 -0.98 -6.65
CA ASP A 217 5.56 -2.06 -7.33
C ASP A 217 6.07 -3.17 -6.38
N ILE A 218 5.87 -3.01 -5.07
CA ILE A 218 6.37 -3.95 -4.07
C ILE A 218 5.27 -4.92 -3.67
N ARG A 219 5.58 -6.20 -3.63
CA ARG A 219 4.69 -7.23 -3.13
C ARG A 219 4.79 -7.33 -1.61
N LEU A 220 3.64 -7.27 -0.93
CA LEU A 220 3.55 -7.41 0.52
C LEU A 220 3.18 -8.83 0.97
N THR A 221 2.51 -9.61 0.10
CA THR A 221 2.06 -10.98 0.40
C THR A 221 3.05 -12.04 -0.03
N GLY A 222 3.05 -13.19 0.64
CA GLY A 222 3.79 -14.38 0.18
C GLY A 222 5.31 -14.33 0.38
N HIS A 223 5.81 -13.52 1.30
CA HIS A 223 7.23 -13.49 1.63
C HIS A 223 7.60 -14.64 2.57
N ASN A 224 8.46 -15.53 2.10
CA ASN A 224 9.05 -16.58 2.93
C ASN A 224 10.17 -16.07 3.85
N ASN A 225 10.49 -14.78 3.80
CA ASN A 225 11.57 -14.19 4.57
C ASN A 225 11.02 -13.51 5.82
N HIS A 226 11.71 -13.69 6.93
CA HIS A 226 11.47 -13.18 8.27
C HIS A 226 11.44 -11.64 8.36
N ASN A 227 10.59 -11.00 7.58
CA ASN A 227 10.53 -9.55 7.45
C ASN A 227 9.52 -8.98 8.44
N GLN A 228 10.00 -8.61 9.59
CA GLN A 228 9.23 -7.79 10.53
C GLN A 228 9.21 -6.30 10.14
N PHE A 229 9.28 -6.09 8.86
CA PHE A 229 9.41 -4.79 8.23
C PHE A 229 8.45 -3.74 8.78
N LEU A 230 7.18 -4.10 8.99
CA LEU A 230 6.19 -3.16 9.49
C LEU A 230 6.43 -2.80 10.97
N GLY A 231 6.82 -3.79 11.79
CA GLY A 231 7.19 -3.56 13.18
C GLY A 231 8.45 -2.71 13.32
N ASP A 232 9.48 -3.03 12.53
CA ASP A 232 10.74 -2.29 12.52
C ASP A 232 10.54 -0.84 12.03
N MET A 233 9.70 -0.64 11.02
CA MET A 233 9.31 0.70 10.58
C MET A 233 8.57 1.46 11.67
N PHE A 234 7.62 0.82 12.33
CA PHE A 234 6.88 1.44 13.42
C PHE A 234 7.81 1.87 14.54
N GLU A 235 8.70 0.98 14.97
CA GLU A 235 9.71 1.30 15.99
C GLU A 235 10.59 2.48 15.60
N GLY A 236 10.98 2.55 14.32
CA GLY A 236 11.79 3.65 13.80
C GLY A 236 11.06 5.00 13.77
N PHE A 237 9.72 5.01 13.71
CA PHE A 237 8.91 6.23 13.69
C PHE A 237 8.48 6.71 15.07
N LEU A 238 8.51 5.85 16.09
CA LEU A 238 8.25 6.27 17.46
C LEU A 238 9.39 7.17 17.98
N ASP A 239 9.04 8.34 18.46
CA ASP A 239 9.99 9.19 19.16
C ASP A 239 10.45 8.53 20.47
N GLN A 240 11.73 8.72 20.81
CA GLN A 240 12.27 8.17 22.06
C GLN A 240 11.49 8.61 23.30
N GLY A 241 10.94 9.83 23.28
CA GLY A 241 10.10 10.34 24.36
C GLY A 241 8.78 9.56 24.52
N VAL A 242 8.14 9.19 23.42
CA VAL A 242 6.91 8.40 23.42
C VAL A 242 7.19 6.97 23.85
N LYS A 243 8.28 6.37 23.37
CA LYS A 243 8.73 5.04 23.83
C LYS A 243 8.90 4.98 25.36
N GLN A 244 9.48 6.02 25.95
CA GLN A 244 9.68 6.08 27.39
C GLN A 244 8.40 6.36 28.18
N SER A 245 7.52 7.24 27.70
CA SER A 245 6.30 7.62 28.42
C SER A 245 5.22 6.54 28.39
N GLU A 246 5.16 5.77 27.30
CA GLU A 246 4.13 4.72 27.12
C GLU A 246 4.66 3.30 27.40
N GLY A 247 5.96 3.16 27.71
CA GLY A 247 6.59 1.88 27.96
C GLY A 247 6.60 0.94 26.73
N GLN A 248 6.55 1.54 25.54
CA GLN A 248 6.52 0.81 24.27
C GLN A 248 7.93 0.39 23.85
N TYR A 249 8.38 -0.74 24.35
CA TYR A 249 9.64 -1.36 23.95
C TYR A 249 9.37 -2.61 23.10
N PHE A 250 10.00 -2.67 21.95
CA PHE A 250 9.91 -3.86 21.09
C PHE A 250 11.03 -4.83 21.43
N THR A 251 10.67 -6.09 21.58
CA THR A 251 11.68 -7.13 21.80
C THR A 251 12.44 -7.38 20.51
N PRO A 252 13.78 -7.23 20.52
CA PRO A 252 14.59 -7.49 19.32
C PRO A 252 14.39 -8.90 18.79
N MET A 253 14.29 -9.05 17.46
CA MET A 253 14.04 -10.33 16.81
C MET A 253 14.94 -11.49 17.21
N PRO A 254 16.26 -11.29 17.37
CA PRO A 254 17.13 -12.39 17.83
C PRO A 254 16.69 -12.96 19.19
N ILE A 255 16.13 -12.11 20.08
CA ILE A 255 15.61 -12.53 21.39
C ILE A 255 14.30 -13.30 21.20
N CYS A 256 13.36 -12.79 20.37
CA CYS A 256 12.13 -13.51 20.05
C CYS A 256 12.42 -14.90 19.50
N ARG A 257 13.34 -15.01 18.54
CA ARG A 257 13.78 -16.29 17.98
C ARG A 257 14.38 -17.21 19.03
N PHE A 258 15.31 -16.71 19.81
CA PHE A 258 15.95 -17.50 20.87
C PHE A 258 14.93 -18.10 21.83
N ILE A 259 13.97 -17.30 22.30
CA ILE A 259 12.91 -17.74 23.22
C ILE A 259 12.04 -18.81 22.54
N LEU A 260 11.55 -18.56 21.32
CA LEU A 260 10.67 -19.50 20.63
C LEU A 260 11.39 -20.80 20.24
N MET A 261 12.64 -20.73 19.80
CA MET A 261 13.46 -21.91 19.51
C MET A 261 13.80 -22.72 20.78
N SER A 262 13.71 -22.12 21.95
CA SER A 262 13.90 -22.83 23.23
C SER A 262 12.64 -23.62 23.65
N LEU A 263 11.50 -23.40 22.99
CA LEU A 263 10.29 -24.15 23.26
C LEU A 263 10.28 -25.49 22.53
N PRO A 264 9.71 -26.56 23.11
CA PRO A 264 9.65 -27.87 22.48
C PRO A 264 8.52 -27.94 21.41
N LEU A 265 8.53 -27.00 20.44
CA LEU A 265 7.44 -26.81 19.46
C LEU A 265 7.16 -28.08 18.66
N GLU A 266 8.20 -28.78 18.21
CA GLU A 266 8.05 -30.02 17.45
C GLU A 266 7.37 -31.12 18.28
N SER A 267 7.75 -31.29 19.53
CA SER A 267 7.15 -32.28 20.44
C SER A 267 5.68 -31.95 20.73
N LEU A 268 5.37 -30.66 20.90
CA LEU A 268 4.00 -30.20 21.11
C LEU A 268 3.12 -30.45 19.88
N ILE A 269 3.63 -30.19 18.67
CA ILE A 269 2.91 -30.42 17.40
C ILE A 269 2.68 -31.92 17.20
N LYS A 270 3.69 -32.76 17.41
CA LYS A 270 3.59 -34.21 17.27
C LYS A 270 2.63 -34.85 18.27
N GLY A 271 2.70 -34.44 19.53
CA GLY A 271 2.00 -35.08 20.64
C GLY A 271 0.55 -34.62 20.81
N SER A 272 0.17 -33.50 20.24
CA SER A 272 -1.19 -32.96 20.40
C SER A 272 -2.15 -33.41 19.30
N PRO A 273 -3.35 -33.89 19.66
CA PRO A 273 -4.39 -34.26 18.69
C PRO A 273 -5.01 -33.01 18.02
N THR A 274 -5.01 -31.87 18.70
CA THR A 274 -5.47 -30.57 18.21
C THR A 274 -4.34 -29.54 18.28
N PRO A 275 -4.38 -28.45 17.49
CA PRO A 275 -3.37 -27.41 17.57
C PRO A 275 -3.22 -26.86 18.98
N PRO A 276 -2.01 -26.85 19.56
CA PRO A 276 -1.76 -26.21 20.85
C PRO A 276 -2.07 -24.72 20.76
N LYS A 277 -2.76 -24.18 21.75
CA LYS A 277 -3.03 -22.75 21.83
C LYS A 277 -1.82 -22.00 22.33
N ALA A 278 -1.42 -20.98 21.60
CA ALA A 278 -0.39 -20.04 21.99
C ALA A 278 -1.01 -18.66 22.20
N ILE A 279 -0.61 -17.96 23.24
CA ILE A 279 -1.09 -16.62 23.55
C ILE A 279 0.07 -15.72 23.97
N ASP A 280 0.12 -14.54 23.34
CA ASP A 280 0.93 -13.41 23.79
C ASP A 280 -0.03 -12.33 24.31
N TYR A 281 -0.04 -12.12 25.62
CA TYR A 281 -0.99 -11.21 26.29
C TYR A 281 -0.53 -9.75 26.32
N ALA A 282 0.60 -9.43 25.69
CA ALA A 282 1.14 -8.08 25.50
C ALA A 282 1.88 -8.00 24.16
N CYS A 283 1.16 -8.38 23.07
CA CYS A 283 1.82 -8.72 21.82
C CYS A 283 2.43 -7.53 21.06
N GLY A 284 2.10 -6.29 21.43
CA GLY A 284 2.61 -5.11 20.73
C GLY A 284 2.33 -5.16 19.24
N ALA A 285 3.35 -4.97 18.42
CA ALA A 285 3.28 -5.10 16.95
C ALA A 285 3.28 -6.54 16.43
N GLY A 286 3.20 -7.55 17.32
CA GLY A 286 3.05 -8.95 16.95
C GLY A 286 4.36 -9.71 16.68
N HIS A 287 5.50 -9.26 17.17
CA HIS A 287 6.81 -9.86 16.88
C HIS A 287 6.88 -11.35 17.25
N PHE A 288 6.44 -11.71 18.47
CA PHE A 288 6.42 -13.11 18.90
C PHE A 288 5.39 -13.93 18.11
N LEU A 289 4.22 -13.36 17.82
CA LEU A 289 3.16 -14.06 17.08
C LEU A 289 3.60 -14.42 15.66
N ASN A 290 4.20 -13.45 14.96
CA ASN A 290 4.68 -13.65 13.60
C ASN A 290 5.86 -14.62 13.54
N GLU A 291 6.83 -14.48 14.44
CA GLU A 291 7.96 -15.41 14.50
C GLU A 291 7.50 -16.84 14.87
N LEU A 292 6.52 -16.98 15.77
CA LEU A 292 5.93 -18.28 16.08
C LEU A 292 5.28 -18.90 14.84
N ALA A 293 4.47 -18.14 14.09
CA ALA A 293 3.84 -18.61 12.86
C ALA A 293 4.87 -19.11 11.85
N VAL A 294 5.99 -18.37 11.69
CA VAL A 294 7.10 -18.76 10.82
C VAL A 294 7.76 -20.06 11.28
N GLN A 295 8.04 -20.19 12.58
CA GLN A 295 8.76 -21.39 13.09
C GLN A 295 7.89 -22.66 13.09
N ILE A 296 6.59 -22.55 13.34
CA ILE A 296 5.71 -23.71 13.32
C ILE A 296 5.39 -24.19 11.90
N LYS A 297 5.41 -23.31 10.90
CA LYS A 297 5.04 -23.65 9.52
C LYS A 297 5.74 -24.91 9.00
N PRO A 298 7.08 -25.01 8.94
CA PRO A 298 7.75 -26.21 8.45
C PRO A 298 7.47 -27.44 9.33
N LEU A 299 7.27 -27.26 10.63
CA LEU A 299 6.96 -28.37 11.54
C LEU A 299 5.55 -28.90 11.32
N VAL A 300 4.58 -28.03 11.10
CA VAL A 300 3.20 -28.43 10.79
C VAL A 300 3.12 -29.07 9.41
N GLU A 301 3.80 -28.51 8.41
CA GLU A 301 3.84 -29.10 7.08
C GLU A 301 4.45 -30.52 7.10
N LEU A 302 5.45 -30.75 7.95
CA LEU A 302 6.10 -32.05 8.11
C LEU A 302 5.23 -33.07 8.89
N HIS A 303 4.62 -32.66 10.00
CA HIS A 303 3.98 -33.61 10.96
C HIS A 303 2.47 -33.64 10.91
N LYS A 304 1.83 -32.60 10.38
CA LYS A 304 0.37 -32.42 10.29
C LYS A 304 -0.01 -31.74 8.96
N PRO A 305 0.37 -32.33 7.81
CA PRO A 305 0.16 -31.68 6.51
C PRO A 305 -1.32 -31.33 6.28
N GLY A 306 -1.55 -30.15 5.74
CA GLY A 306 -2.89 -29.61 5.46
C GLY A 306 -3.56 -28.88 6.64
N ASN A 307 -2.96 -28.88 7.84
CA ASN A 307 -3.57 -28.29 9.03
C ASN A 307 -3.00 -26.90 9.40
N LEU A 308 -2.13 -26.29 8.55
CA LEU A 308 -1.44 -25.04 8.89
C LEU A 308 -2.40 -23.92 9.29
N THR A 309 -3.52 -23.77 8.60
CA THR A 309 -4.55 -22.77 8.91
C THR A 309 -5.12 -22.92 10.32
N ASP A 310 -5.33 -24.16 10.77
CA ASP A 310 -5.86 -24.41 12.13
C ASP A 310 -4.82 -24.08 13.21
N TYR A 311 -3.54 -24.33 12.91
CA TYR A 311 -2.43 -23.92 13.79
C TYR A 311 -2.31 -22.40 13.86
N HIS A 312 -2.44 -21.69 12.73
CA HIS A 312 -2.45 -20.21 12.74
C HIS A 312 -3.64 -19.66 13.54
N LYS A 313 -4.83 -20.25 13.42
CA LYS A 313 -6.01 -19.89 14.22
C LYS A 313 -5.85 -20.14 15.72
N ALA A 314 -4.90 -20.97 16.12
CA ALA A 314 -4.60 -21.24 17.52
C ALA A 314 -3.58 -20.27 18.16
N ILE A 315 -3.11 -19.29 17.39
CA ILE A 315 -2.22 -18.22 17.85
C ILE A 315 -3.06 -17.00 18.22
N TYR A 316 -2.93 -16.52 19.44
CA TYR A 316 -3.70 -15.41 19.99
C TYR A 316 -2.77 -14.31 20.48
N GLY A 317 -3.17 -13.05 20.23
CA GLY A 317 -2.52 -11.87 20.77
C GLY A 317 -3.51 -11.00 21.53
N ILE A 318 -3.06 -10.38 22.59
CA ILE A 318 -3.80 -9.33 23.30
C ILE A 318 -2.93 -8.07 23.29
N GLU A 319 -3.50 -6.97 22.83
CA GLU A 319 -2.88 -5.66 22.85
C GLU A 319 -3.90 -4.61 23.25
N LYS A 320 -3.51 -3.77 24.20
CA LYS A 320 -4.38 -2.71 24.75
C LYS A 320 -4.51 -1.52 23.80
N GLU A 321 -3.42 -1.20 23.11
CA GLU A 321 -3.35 -0.02 22.26
C GLU A 321 -3.83 -0.39 20.85
N TYR A 322 -4.88 0.30 20.39
CA TYR A 322 -5.54 0.01 19.12
C TYR A 322 -4.58 0.09 17.92
N ARG A 323 -3.70 1.08 17.89
CA ARG A 323 -2.73 1.30 16.83
C ARG A 323 -1.79 0.11 16.68
N LEU A 324 -1.20 -0.36 17.78
CA LEU A 324 -0.33 -1.54 17.81
C LEU A 324 -1.09 -2.81 17.43
N SER A 325 -2.31 -2.98 17.94
CA SER A 325 -3.18 -4.11 17.57
C SER A 325 -3.43 -4.15 16.05
N LYS A 326 -3.67 -2.99 15.43
CA LYS A 326 -3.82 -2.87 13.98
C LYS A 326 -2.54 -3.23 13.23
N VAL A 327 -1.39 -2.72 13.69
CA VAL A 327 -0.07 -3.07 13.13
C VAL A 327 0.16 -4.57 13.22
N ALA A 328 -0.10 -5.20 14.37
CA ALA A 328 0.07 -6.63 14.56
C ALA A 328 -0.80 -7.46 13.60
N LYS A 329 -2.07 -7.08 13.43
CA LYS A 329 -2.99 -7.75 12.48
C LYS A 329 -2.51 -7.61 11.03
N VAL A 330 -2.20 -6.38 10.59
CA VAL A 330 -1.70 -6.12 9.22
C VAL A 330 -0.38 -6.89 8.98
N SER A 331 0.53 -6.87 9.95
CA SER A 331 1.78 -7.63 9.90
C SER A 331 1.54 -9.13 9.77
N ALA A 332 0.64 -9.71 10.57
CA ALA A 332 0.31 -11.14 10.50
C ALA A 332 -0.15 -11.55 9.09
N PHE A 333 -0.99 -10.74 8.43
CA PHE A 333 -1.43 -11.02 7.06
C PHE A 333 -0.34 -10.90 6.00
N MET A 334 0.72 -10.13 6.24
CA MET A 334 1.89 -10.08 5.36
C MET A 334 2.69 -11.38 5.39
N TYR A 335 2.57 -12.16 6.46
CA TYR A 335 3.24 -13.46 6.60
C TYR A 335 2.42 -14.65 6.08
N GLY A 336 1.14 -14.46 5.74
CA GLY A 336 0.20 -15.48 5.25
C GLY A 336 -0.61 -16.06 6.36
#